data_708023433ae22c54517d7fbc60d55b10
#
_entry.id   708023433ae22c54517d7fbc60d55b10
#
_cell.length_a   1.000
_cell.length_b   1.000
_cell.length_c   1.000
_cell.angle_alpha   90.00
_cell.angle_beta   90.00
_cell.angle_gamma   90.00
#
_symmetry.space_group_name_H-M   'P 1'
#
loop_
_entity.id
_entity.type
_entity.pdbx_description
1 polymer ?
#
loop_
_entity_poly.entity_id
_entity_poly.type
_entity_poly.pdbx_seq_one_letter_code
_entity_poly.pdbx_strand_id
1 'polypeptide(L)'
;MASPAQRNRLSRAKVLQWKKTTVIRADQKRVPARAPVIISASRATDIPAFYSDWLIHRLEAGYAVWVNPFNRKPGYISFEAARLFVFWTKNPRPLMPRLDEFEKRDTNYYFQFTLNDYESEKLEPRLPPLQERIHTFRELSDKIGRHRVIWRFDPLIVTPGLSVEHLLEKIASIGSRLMHKTDKLVVSFVDVAAYQ
;
A
#
# COMPACT_ATOMS: atom_id res chain seq x y z
N MET A 1 -38.84 20.43 -15.73
CA MET A 1 -37.49 20.80 -15.26
C MET A 1 -37.46 20.59 -13.75
N ALA A 2 -36.70 19.66 -13.25
CA ALA A 2 -36.57 19.37 -11.81
C ALA A 2 -35.76 20.46 -11.12
N SER A 3 -36.24 20.95 -9.96
CA SER A 3 -35.64 22.01 -9.13
C SER A 3 -34.22 21.65 -8.65
N PRO A 4 -33.31 22.65 -8.49
CA PRO A 4 -31.96 22.44 -7.97
C PRO A 4 -31.91 21.75 -6.60
N ALA A 5 -32.96 21.87 -5.79
CA ALA A 5 -33.08 21.22 -4.47
C ALA A 5 -33.27 19.70 -4.52
N GLN A 6 -33.68 19.13 -5.67
CA GLN A 6 -33.85 17.68 -5.83
C GLN A 6 -32.57 16.97 -6.24
N ARG A 7 -31.54 17.65 -6.77
CA ARG A 7 -30.26 17.05 -7.15
C ARG A 7 -29.32 16.79 -5.96
N ASN A 8 -29.58 17.38 -4.80
CA ASN A 8 -28.71 17.26 -3.62
C ASN A 8 -29.09 16.10 -2.68
N ARG A 9 -30.08 15.26 -3.07
CA ARG A 9 -30.47 14.05 -2.32
C ARG A 9 -29.94 12.73 -2.89
N LEU A 10 -29.20 12.78 -3.98
CA LEU A 10 -28.54 11.60 -4.54
C LEU A 10 -27.19 11.39 -3.81
N SER A 11 -27.24 10.38 -2.95
CA SER A 11 -26.09 9.71 -2.32
C SER A 11 -25.29 10.51 -1.28
N ARG A 12 -25.81 10.64 -0.07
CA ARG A 12 -24.98 10.16 1.03
C ARG A 12 -24.85 8.65 0.80
N ALA A 13 -23.84 8.23 0.04
CA ALA A 13 -23.41 6.84 0.02
C ALA A 13 -23.38 6.40 1.49
N LYS A 14 -24.05 5.31 1.83
CA LYS A 14 -23.94 4.71 3.16
C LYS A 14 -22.44 4.55 3.36
N VAL A 15 -21.83 5.41 4.16
CA VAL A 15 -20.42 5.26 4.57
C VAL A 15 -20.42 3.85 5.16
N LEU A 16 -19.72 2.94 4.53
CA LEU A 16 -19.55 1.57 5.00
C LEU A 16 -19.03 1.67 6.43
N GLN A 17 -19.93 1.54 7.40
CA GLN A 17 -19.53 1.59 8.81
C GLN A 17 -18.82 0.28 9.10
N TRP A 18 -17.54 0.37 9.38
CA TRP A 18 -16.78 -0.79 9.85
C TRP A 18 -17.45 -1.38 11.08
N LYS A 19 -17.40 -2.70 11.21
CA LYS A 19 -17.90 -3.40 12.39
C LYS A 19 -17.24 -2.80 13.63
N LYS A 20 -18.05 -2.41 14.62
CA LYS A 20 -17.57 -1.99 15.94
C LYS A 20 -17.29 -3.23 16.77
N THR A 21 -16.17 -3.21 17.47
CA THR A 21 -15.72 -4.29 18.36
C THR A 21 -14.92 -3.71 19.53
N THR A 22 -14.29 -4.56 20.31
CA THR A 22 -13.37 -4.17 21.37
C THR A 22 -12.08 -4.98 21.26
N VAL A 23 -10.98 -4.38 21.68
CA VAL A 23 -9.68 -5.08 21.82
C VAL A 23 -9.21 -4.98 23.27
N ILE A 24 -8.42 -5.96 23.68
CA ILE A 24 -7.77 -5.97 25.00
C ILE A 24 -6.34 -5.47 24.80
N ARG A 25 -5.99 -4.40 25.46
CA ARG A 25 -4.65 -3.83 25.43
C ARG A 25 -3.68 -4.65 26.30
N ALA A 26 -2.38 -4.37 26.16
CA ALA A 26 -1.34 -4.99 27.01
C ALA A 26 -1.54 -4.73 28.50
N ASP A 27 -2.15 -3.60 28.88
CA ASP A 27 -2.51 -3.26 30.27
C ASP A 27 -3.84 -3.90 30.73
N GLN A 28 -4.33 -4.92 30.02
CA GLN A 28 -5.58 -5.66 30.24
C GLN A 28 -6.86 -4.82 30.13
N LYS A 29 -6.78 -3.57 29.72
CA LYS A 29 -7.96 -2.73 29.50
C LYS A 29 -8.65 -3.05 28.19
N ARG A 30 -9.97 -3.20 28.25
CA ARG A 30 -10.82 -3.34 27.08
C ARG A 30 -11.17 -1.97 26.52
N VAL A 31 -10.86 -1.74 25.26
CA VAL A 31 -11.12 -0.47 24.57
C VAL A 31 -11.92 -0.67 23.29
N PRO A 32 -12.77 0.31 22.89
CA PRO A 32 -13.50 0.25 21.65
C PRO A 32 -12.54 0.22 20.44
N ALA A 33 -12.88 -0.60 19.45
CA ALA A 33 -12.11 -0.76 18.22
C ALA A 33 -13.04 -0.83 17.01
N ARG A 34 -12.46 -0.68 15.82
CA ARG A 34 -13.11 -0.93 14.52
C ARG A 34 -12.45 -2.14 13.88
N ALA A 35 -13.26 -3.00 13.25
CA ALA A 35 -12.79 -4.19 12.56
C ALA A 35 -13.08 -4.08 11.05
N PRO A 36 -12.20 -3.45 10.27
CA PRO A 36 -12.33 -3.40 8.81
C PRO A 36 -12.01 -4.76 8.19
N VAL A 37 -12.61 -5.01 7.02
CA VAL A 37 -12.36 -6.23 6.22
C VAL A 37 -11.07 -6.12 5.41
N ILE A 38 -10.71 -4.90 5.00
CA ILE A 38 -9.50 -4.60 4.24
C ILE A 38 -8.61 -3.67 5.06
N ILE A 39 -7.36 -4.06 5.23
CA ILE A 39 -6.33 -3.28 5.92
C ILE A 39 -5.34 -2.72 4.89
N SER A 40 -5.32 -1.39 4.72
CA SER A 40 -4.23 -0.74 3.99
C SER A 40 -3.09 -0.46 4.97
N ALA A 41 -2.03 -1.26 4.89
CA ALA A 41 -0.99 -1.29 5.91
C ALA A 41 0.14 -0.27 5.71
N SER A 42 0.19 0.43 4.56
CA SER A 42 1.34 1.28 4.20
C SER A 42 0.95 2.72 3.87
N ARG A 43 -0.15 3.24 4.42
CA ARG A 43 -0.61 4.58 4.04
C ARG A 43 0.25 5.71 4.61
N ALA A 44 0.75 5.56 5.83
CA ALA A 44 1.53 6.59 6.52
C ALA A 44 3.05 6.40 6.36
N THR A 45 3.48 5.18 6.08
CA THR A 45 4.89 4.80 5.90
C THR A 45 4.97 3.48 5.15
N ASP A 46 6.14 3.15 4.60
CA ASP A 46 6.41 1.86 3.98
C ASP A 46 6.63 0.78 5.07
N ILE A 47 5.53 0.18 5.53
CA ILE A 47 5.58 -0.84 6.59
C ILE A 47 6.39 -2.07 6.18
N PRO A 48 6.24 -2.65 4.96
CA PRO A 48 7.08 -3.75 4.52
C PRO A 48 8.58 -3.47 4.56
N ALA A 49 8.99 -2.24 4.24
CA ALA A 49 10.39 -1.86 4.21
C ALA A 49 11.00 -1.58 5.59
N PHE A 50 10.24 -0.96 6.50
CA PHE A 50 10.81 -0.38 7.73
C PHE A 50 10.21 -0.93 9.02
N TYR A 51 9.05 -1.58 8.98
CA TYR A 51 8.28 -1.95 10.16
C TYR A 51 7.73 -3.38 10.10
N SER A 52 8.42 -4.29 9.41
CA SER A 52 7.98 -5.68 9.23
C SER A 52 7.79 -6.39 10.58
N ASP A 53 8.77 -6.31 11.50
CA ASP A 53 8.67 -6.95 12.81
C ASP A 53 7.55 -6.36 13.65
N TRP A 54 7.39 -5.03 13.63
CA TRP A 54 6.26 -4.37 14.28
C TRP A 54 4.93 -4.90 13.74
N LEU A 55 4.81 -5.07 12.43
CA LEU A 55 3.57 -5.59 11.82
C LEU A 55 3.27 -7.00 12.31
N ILE A 56 4.29 -7.88 12.35
CA ILE A 56 4.12 -9.25 12.84
C ILE A 56 3.66 -9.25 14.30
N HIS A 57 4.28 -8.46 15.17
CA HIS A 57 3.82 -8.31 16.54
C HIS A 57 2.38 -7.77 16.64
N ARG A 58 1.97 -6.91 15.70
CA ARG A 58 0.56 -6.44 15.67
C ARG A 58 -0.40 -7.52 15.19
N LEU A 59 0.00 -8.36 14.23
CA LEU A 59 -0.78 -9.53 13.82
C LEU A 59 -0.98 -10.50 15.00
N GLU A 60 0.05 -10.77 15.77
CA GLU A 60 -0.01 -11.59 16.98
C GLU A 60 -0.94 -10.99 18.04
N ALA A 61 -0.84 -9.68 18.26
CA ALA A 61 -1.71 -8.96 19.19
C ALA A 61 -3.18 -8.84 18.70
N GLY A 62 -3.44 -9.08 17.41
CA GLY A 62 -4.77 -8.99 16.80
C GLY A 62 -5.29 -7.56 16.57
N TYR A 63 -4.49 -6.53 16.84
CA TYR A 63 -4.87 -5.14 16.61
C TYR A 63 -3.67 -4.21 16.42
N ALA A 64 -3.94 -3.06 15.80
CA ALA A 64 -3.01 -1.93 15.75
C ALA A 64 -3.67 -0.64 16.25
N VAL A 65 -2.83 0.32 16.66
CA VAL A 65 -3.27 1.68 16.97
C VAL A 65 -2.96 2.57 15.78
N TRP A 66 -3.97 3.26 15.30
CA TRP A 66 -3.85 4.29 14.28
C TRP A 66 -4.12 5.66 14.90
N VAL A 67 -3.20 6.60 14.73
CA VAL A 67 -3.38 7.97 15.20
C VAL A 67 -3.94 8.79 14.04
N ASN A 68 -5.13 9.38 14.25
CA ASN A 68 -5.75 10.24 13.25
C ASN A 68 -4.86 11.50 13.04
N PRO A 69 -4.37 11.76 11.80
CA PRO A 69 -3.45 12.85 11.53
C PRO A 69 -4.07 14.26 11.77
N PHE A 70 -5.40 14.38 11.70
CA PHE A 70 -6.08 15.67 11.84
C PHE A 70 -6.32 16.06 13.31
N ASN A 71 -6.71 15.13 14.17
CA ASN A 71 -7.10 15.43 15.54
C ASN A 71 -6.21 14.78 16.61
N ARG A 72 -5.16 14.05 16.19
CA ARG A 72 -4.20 13.34 17.03
C ARG A 72 -4.81 12.30 17.98
N LYS A 73 -6.09 11.93 17.80
CA LYS A 73 -6.73 10.93 18.64
C LYS A 73 -6.36 9.52 18.19
N PRO A 74 -5.97 8.63 19.11
CA PRO A 74 -5.72 7.23 18.80
C PRO A 74 -7.03 6.50 18.51
N GLY A 75 -7.02 5.65 17.49
CA GLY A 75 -8.08 4.71 17.17
C GLY A 75 -7.53 3.29 17.16
N TYR A 76 -8.29 2.34 17.66
CA TYR A 76 -7.91 0.93 17.65
C TYR A 76 -8.53 0.23 16.47
N ILE A 77 -7.71 -0.49 15.70
CA ILE A 77 -8.09 -1.27 14.53
C ILE A 77 -7.90 -2.74 14.87
N SER A 78 -9.00 -3.47 15.05
CA SER A 78 -8.99 -4.92 15.25
C SER A 78 -8.80 -5.64 13.91
N PHE A 79 -8.03 -6.70 13.90
CA PHE A 79 -7.83 -7.56 12.72
C PHE A 79 -8.79 -8.76 12.67
N GLU A 80 -9.72 -8.89 13.63
CA GLU A 80 -10.64 -10.03 13.71
C GLU A 80 -11.50 -10.25 12.46
N ALA A 81 -11.83 -9.16 11.74
CA ALA A 81 -12.63 -9.21 10.51
C ALA A 81 -11.76 -9.04 9.25
N ALA A 82 -10.45 -8.88 9.39
CA ALA A 82 -9.55 -8.67 8.26
C ALA A 82 -9.51 -9.92 7.36
N ARG A 83 -9.74 -9.72 6.06
CA ARG A 83 -9.65 -10.73 5.01
C ARG A 83 -8.54 -10.42 4.01
N LEU A 84 -8.08 -9.17 4.00
CA LEU A 84 -7.11 -8.70 3.02
C LEU A 84 -6.22 -7.61 3.62
N PHE A 85 -4.90 -7.80 3.47
CA PHE A 85 -3.91 -6.73 3.68
C PHE A 85 -3.40 -6.21 2.34
N VAL A 86 -3.35 -4.90 2.22
CA VAL A 86 -2.79 -4.20 1.06
C VAL A 86 -1.51 -3.51 1.47
N PHE A 87 -0.42 -3.88 0.83
CA PHE A 87 0.90 -3.30 1.06
C PHE A 87 1.30 -2.40 -0.10
N TRP A 88 1.66 -1.16 0.20
CA TRP A 88 2.33 -0.26 -0.74
C TRP A 88 3.77 -0.15 -0.29
N THR A 89 4.69 -0.51 -1.17
CA THR A 89 6.10 -0.58 -0.78
C THR A 89 7.01 -0.30 -1.98
N LYS A 90 8.19 0.21 -1.67
CA LYS A 90 9.33 0.29 -2.60
C LYS A 90 10.39 -0.78 -2.31
N ASN A 91 10.28 -1.46 -1.16
CA ASN A 91 11.17 -2.55 -0.79
C ASN A 91 10.45 -3.57 0.12
N PRO A 92 9.83 -4.63 -0.41
CA PRO A 92 9.15 -5.64 0.38
C PRO A 92 10.10 -6.64 1.06
N ARG A 93 11.41 -6.61 0.75
CA ARG A 93 12.39 -7.62 1.15
C ARG A 93 12.37 -7.97 2.65
N PRO A 94 12.27 -7.01 3.59
CA PRO A 94 12.21 -7.34 5.02
C PRO A 94 10.95 -8.14 5.43
N LEU A 95 9.83 -7.95 4.73
CA LEU A 95 8.58 -8.66 5.03
C LEU A 95 8.49 -10.03 4.36
N MET A 96 9.17 -10.24 3.23
CA MET A 96 9.06 -11.46 2.42
C MET A 96 9.27 -12.78 3.18
N PRO A 97 10.21 -12.89 4.15
CA PRO A 97 10.40 -14.10 4.94
C PRO A 97 9.25 -14.42 5.91
N ARG A 98 8.38 -13.44 6.17
CA ARG A 98 7.32 -13.53 7.18
C ARG A 98 5.92 -13.60 6.59
N LEU A 99 5.78 -13.82 5.28
CA LEU A 99 4.48 -13.83 4.59
C LEU A 99 3.59 -15.01 5.00
N ASP A 100 4.17 -16.10 5.44
CA ASP A 100 3.47 -17.26 6.00
C ASP A 100 2.61 -16.90 7.24
N GLU A 101 2.95 -15.83 7.96
CA GLU A 101 2.16 -15.36 9.09
C GLU A 101 0.75 -14.90 8.71
N PHE A 102 0.54 -14.47 7.47
CA PHE A 102 -0.78 -14.13 6.93
C PHE A 102 -1.54 -15.39 6.52
N GLU A 103 -0.85 -16.35 5.91
CA GLU A 103 -1.42 -17.62 5.47
C GLU A 103 -1.91 -18.44 6.66
N LYS A 104 -1.13 -18.52 7.75
CA LYS A 104 -1.53 -19.16 9.02
C LYS A 104 -2.81 -18.58 9.62
N ARG A 105 -3.18 -17.35 9.25
CA ARG A 105 -4.39 -16.65 9.73
C ARG A 105 -5.52 -16.63 8.72
N ASP A 106 -5.42 -17.40 7.64
CA ASP A 106 -6.39 -17.40 6.51
C ASP A 106 -6.68 -15.97 6.03
N THR A 107 -5.64 -15.15 5.96
CA THR A 107 -5.74 -13.74 5.56
C THR A 107 -4.98 -13.53 4.27
N ASN A 108 -5.69 -13.06 3.24
CA ASN A 108 -5.10 -12.72 1.95
C ASN A 108 -4.29 -11.43 2.03
N TYR A 109 -3.34 -11.29 1.11
CA TYR A 109 -2.56 -10.08 0.93
C TYR A 109 -2.13 -9.90 -0.52
N TYR A 110 -1.87 -8.65 -0.90
CA TYR A 110 -1.20 -8.32 -2.16
C TYR A 110 -0.33 -7.07 -2.00
N PHE A 111 0.60 -6.93 -2.92
CA PHE A 111 1.54 -5.82 -2.95
C PHE A 111 1.26 -4.88 -4.11
N GLN A 112 1.28 -3.60 -3.83
CA GLN A 112 1.48 -2.53 -4.79
C GLN A 112 2.95 -2.12 -4.70
N PHE A 113 3.77 -2.71 -5.56
CA PHE A 113 5.20 -2.49 -5.54
C PHE A 113 5.54 -1.30 -6.44
N THR A 114 5.94 -0.18 -5.83
CA THR A 114 6.40 0.99 -6.57
C THR A 114 7.83 0.77 -7.05
N LEU A 115 7.97 0.66 -8.35
CA LEU A 115 9.24 0.44 -9.04
C LEU A 115 9.38 1.45 -10.16
N ASN A 116 10.00 2.60 -9.83
CA ASN A 116 10.35 3.70 -10.73
C ASN A 116 11.82 3.59 -11.12
N ASP A 117 12.22 4.29 -12.17
CA ASP A 117 13.61 4.50 -12.54
C ASP A 117 13.91 6.00 -12.56
N TYR A 118 14.26 6.54 -11.40
CA TYR A 118 14.67 7.93 -11.21
C TYR A 118 16.10 8.03 -10.64
N GLU A 119 16.96 7.03 -10.92
CA GLU A 119 18.31 6.99 -10.40
C GLU A 119 19.18 8.11 -11.00
N SER A 120 19.10 8.32 -12.32
CA SER A 120 19.80 9.40 -13.02
C SER A 120 19.38 10.78 -12.57
N GLU A 121 18.10 10.95 -12.24
CA GLU A 121 17.51 12.19 -11.75
C GLU A 121 17.76 12.42 -10.24
N LYS A 122 18.27 11.40 -9.53
CA LYS A 122 18.55 11.43 -8.08
C LYS A 122 17.32 11.78 -7.21
N LEU A 123 16.12 11.46 -7.70
CA LEU A 123 14.88 11.78 -6.99
C LEU A 123 14.57 10.81 -5.84
N GLU A 124 15.16 9.61 -5.86
CA GLU A 124 14.95 8.57 -4.85
C GLU A 124 16.29 8.01 -4.31
N PRO A 125 17.13 8.85 -3.67
CA PRO A 125 18.54 8.51 -3.39
C PRO A 125 18.77 7.43 -2.33
N ARG A 126 17.70 7.01 -1.61
CA ARG A 126 17.81 6.02 -0.52
C ARG A 126 17.24 4.64 -0.88
N LEU A 127 16.88 4.44 -2.14
CA LEU A 127 16.42 3.15 -2.60
C LEU A 127 17.58 2.25 -3.02
N PRO A 128 17.43 0.92 -2.92
CA PRO A 128 18.34 0.00 -3.56
C PRO A 128 18.44 0.25 -5.07
N PRO A 129 19.57 -0.11 -5.72
CA PRO A 129 19.70 0.01 -7.17
C PRO A 129 18.54 -0.63 -7.93
N LEU A 130 18.20 -0.07 -9.10
CA LEU A 130 17.07 -0.54 -9.94
C LEU A 130 17.16 -2.04 -10.22
N GLN A 131 18.35 -2.56 -10.48
CA GLN A 131 18.58 -3.98 -10.75
C GLN A 131 18.15 -4.85 -9.56
N GLU A 132 18.50 -4.44 -8.35
CA GLU A 132 18.14 -5.16 -7.12
C GLU A 132 16.63 -5.07 -6.87
N ARG A 133 16.01 -3.93 -7.11
CA ARG A 133 14.55 -3.74 -6.98
C ARG A 133 13.78 -4.61 -7.97
N ILE A 134 14.24 -4.72 -9.22
CA ILE A 134 13.66 -5.62 -10.23
C ILE A 134 13.83 -7.08 -9.81
N HIS A 135 14.99 -7.45 -9.30
CA HIS A 135 15.22 -8.81 -8.78
C HIS A 135 14.26 -9.11 -7.64
N THR A 136 14.14 -8.21 -6.65
CA THR A 136 13.19 -8.33 -5.53
C THR A 136 11.74 -8.44 -5.99
N PHE A 137 11.34 -7.68 -7.01
CA PHE A 137 10.00 -7.78 -7.59
C PHE A 137 9.75 -9.19 -8.15
N ARG A 138 10.71 -9.71 -8.91
CA ARG A 138 10.61 -11.05 -9.51
C ARG A 138 10.55 -12.14 -8.45
N GLU A 139 11.41 -12.09 -7.43
CA GLU A 139 11.40 -13.01 -6.29
C GLU A 139 10.06 -12.99 -5.56
N LEU A 140 9.50 -11.81 -5.29
CA LEU A 140 8.20 -11.67 -4.66
C LEU A 140 7.11 -12.30 -5.52
N SER A 141 7.11 -12.00 -6.83
CA SER A 141 6.15 -12.56 -7.78
C SER A 141 6.23 -14.09 -7.86
N ASP A 142 7.43 -14.64 -7.87
CA ASP A 142 7.63 -16.10 -7.88
C ASP A 142 7.15 -16.75 -6.58
N LYS A 143 7.32 -16.06 -5.45
CA LYS A 143 6.90 -16.53 -4.13
C LYS A 143 5.38 -16.54 -3.94
N ILE A 144 4.68 -15.46 -4.34
CA ILE A 144 3.25 -15.28 -4.01
C ILE A 144 2.31 -15.32 -5.21
N GLY A 145 2.86 -15.39 -6.42
CA GLY A 145 2.11 -15.35 -7.68
C GLY A 145 1.93 -13.94 -8.24
N ARG A 146 2.03 -13.84 -9.57
CA ARG A 146 2.00 -12.55 -10.31
C ARG A 146 0.72 -11.73 -10.11
N HIS A 147 -0.41 -12.38 -9.80
CA HIS A 147 -1.70 -11.73 -9.54
C HIS A 147 -1.72 -10.92 -8.23
N ARG A 148 -0.80 -11.24 -7.31
CA ARG A 148 -0.68 -10.58 -6.00
C ARG A 148 0.38 -9.48 -5.98
N VAL A 149 1.07 -9.22 -7.09
CA VAL A 149 2.10 -8.17 -7.20
C VAL A 149 1.72 -7.21 -8.31
N ILE A 150 1.26 -6.02 -7.94
CA ILE A 150 0.91 -4.96 -8.88
C ILE A 150 2.12 -4.04 -9.02
N TRP A 151 2.59 -3.85 -10.25
CA TRP A 151 3.61 -2.87 -10.52
C TRP A 151 3.03 -1.46 -10.54
N ARG A 152 3.63 -0.56 -9.77
CA ARG A 152 3.34 0.88 -9.82
C ARG A 152 4.54 1.63 -10.35
N PHE A 153 4.36 2.35 -11.45
CA PHE A 153 5.27 3.41 -11.87
C PHE A 153 4.62 4.74 -11.46
N ASP A 154 4.95 5.21 -10.26
CA ASP A 154 4.13 6.19 -9.54
C ASP A 154 4.98 7.03 -8.58
N PRO A 155 4.99 8.36 -8.76
CA PRO A 155 4.31 9.12 -9.81
C PRO A 155 5.13 9.21 -11.11
N LEU A 156 4.48 9.55 -12.23
CA LEU A 156 5.11 10.05 -13.44
C LEU A 156 5.54 11.51 -13.21
N ILE A 157 6.83 11.78 -13.41
CA ILE A 157 7.40 13.12 -13.20
C ILE A 157 8.02 13.58 -14.51
N VAL A 158 7.47 14.64 -15.10
CA VAL A 158 8.02 15.28 -16.30
C VAL A 158 8.76 16.55 -15.87
N THR A 159 9.99 16.71 -16.35
CA THR A 159 10.82 17.89 -16.10
C THR A 159 11.54 18.31 -17.38
N PRO A 160 12.18 19.48 -17.44
CA PRO A 160 12.98 19.85 -18.62
C PRO A 160 14.07 18.83 -18.98
N GLY A 161 14.58 18.08 -18.01
CA GLY A 161 15.60 17.04 -18.21
C GLY A 161 15.04 15.61 -18.35
N LEU A 162 13.72 15.42 -18.18
CA LEU A 162 13.07 14.12 -18.26
C LEU A 162 11.77 14.23 -19.04
N SER A 163 11.86 13.98 -20.35
CA SER A 163 10.72 14.08 -21.27
C SER A 163 9.76 12.88 -21.14
N VAL A 164 8.60 13.00 -21.77
CA VAL A 164 7.61 11.91 -21.84
C VAL A 164 8.20 10.68 -22.54
N GLU A 165 8.96 10.90 -23.62
CA GLU A 165 9.60 9.83 -24.40
C GLU A 165 10.58 9.04 -23.52
N HIS A 166 11.46 9.72 -22.76
CA HIS A 166 12.37 9.08 -21.82
C HIS A 166 11.66 8.30 -20.73
N LEU A 167 10.52 8.82 -20.21
CA LEU A 167 9.70 8.08 -19.26
C LEU A 167 9.11 6.81 -19.85
N LEU A 168 8.64 6.87 -21.08
CA LEU A 168 8.11 5.70 -21.80
C LEU A 168 9.21 4.65 -22.03
N GLU A 169 10.42 5.06 -22.40
CA GLU A 169 11.59 4.17 -22.53
C GLU A 169 11.92 3.47 -21.20
N LYS A 170 11.97 4.22 -20.09
CA LYS A 170 12.18 3.66 -18.74
C LYS A 170 11.10 2.65 -18.37
N ILE A 171 9.83 2.97 -18.61
CA ILE A 171 8.70 2.06 -18.36
C ILE A 171 8.82 0.82 -19.25
N ALA A 172 9.11 0.95 -20.54
CA ALA A 172 9.28 -0.17 -21.44
C ALA A 172 10.45 -1.09 -21.02
N SER A 173 11.57 -0.49 -20.61
CA SER A 173 12.75 -1.21 -20.13
C SER A 173 12.45 -2.03 -18.86
N ILE A 174 11.77 -1.44 -17.89
CA ILE A 174 11.34 -2.18 -16.69
C ILE A 174 10.30 -3.24 -17.06
N GLY A 175 9.30 -2.87 -17.87
CA GLY A 175 8.20 -3.74 -18.27
C GLY A 175 8.67 -5.01 -18.96
N SER A 176 9.65 -4.92 -19.88
CA SER A 176 10.26 -6.08 -20.53
C SER A 176 10.89 -7.07 -19.53
N ARG A 177 11.46 -6.54 -18.45
CA ARG A 177 12.11 -7.34 -17.39
C ARG A 177 11.13 -7.90 -16.36
N LEU A 178 9.91 -7.31 -16.27
CA LEU A 178 8.82 -7.78 -15.43
C LEU A 178 7.79 -8.62 -16.21
N MET A 179 8.07 -8.95 -17.48
CA MET A 179 7.19 -9.78 -18.28
C MET A 179 6.85 -11.09 -17.56
N HIS A 180 5.56 -11.43 -17.51
CA HIS A 180 5.01 -12.59 -16.77
C HIS A 180 5.18 -12.56 -15.24
N LYS A 181 5.65 -11.43 -14.65
CA LYS A 181 5.81 -11.27 -13.20
C LYS A 181 4.73 -10.40 -12.57
N THR A 182 3.90 -9.77 -13.37
CA THR A 182 2.73 -8.99 -12.95
C THR A 182 1.68 -8.99 -14.05
N ASP A 183 0.43 -8.80 -13.67
CA ASP A 183 -0.68 -8.65 -14.63
C ASP A 183 -1.13 -7.19 -14.76
N LYS A 184 -0.56 -6.29 -13.95
CA LYS A 184 -1.07 -4.92 -13.88
C LYS A 184 0.04 -3.91 -13.64
N LEU A 185 0.07 -2.89 -14.50
CA LEU A 185 0.78 -1.64 -14.27
C LEU A 185 -0.22 -0.56 -13.83
N VAL A 186 0.15 0.18 -12.79
CA VAL A 186 -0.56 1.38 -12.34
C VAL A 186 0.37 2.57 -12.49
N VAL A 187 -0.13 3.63 -13.09
CA VAL A 187 0.58 4.91 -13.22
C VAL A 187 -0.26 6.03 -12.61
N SER A 188 0.38 7.06 -12.09
CA SER A 188 -0.28 8.30 -11.69
C SER A 188 0.58 9.50 -12.05
N PHE A 189 -0.05 10.66 -12.21
CA PHE A 189 0.64 11.93 -12.43
C PHE A 189 0.78 12.66 -11.10
N VAL A 190 1.85 13.44 -10.96
CA VAL A 190 1.96 14.36 -9.83
C VAL A 190 0.93 15.48 -10.00
N ASP A 191 0.09 15.66 -8.99
CA ASP A 191 -0.77 16.83 -8.89
C ASP A 191 0.02 17.95 -8.19
N VAL A 192 0.70 18.77 -9.00
CA VAL A 192 1.54 19.87 -8.50
C VAL A 192 0.71 20.90 -7.73
N ALA A 193 -0.56 21.09 -8.07
CA ALA A 193 -1.44 22.04 -7.40
C ALA A 193 -1.82 21.58 -5.97
N ALA A 194 -1.78 20.29 -5.69
CA ALA A 194 -2.09 19.77 -4.35
C ALA A 194 -0.96 19.97 -3.34
N TYR A 195 0.23 20.42 -3.78
CA TYR A 195 1.43 20.59 -2.96
C TYR A 195 1.91 22.05 -2.87
N GLN A 196 1.09 23.00 -3.32
CA GLN A 196 1.35 24.44 -3.19
C GLN A 196 0.73 25.02 -1.92
#